data_56b965deb6d237167d6f578e733f3ef0
#
_entry.id   56b965deb6d237167d6f578e733f3ef0
#
_cell.length_a   1.000
_cell.length_b   1.000
_cell.length_c   1.000
_cell.angle_alpha   90.00
_cell.angle_beta   90.00
_cell.angle_gamma   90.00
#
_symmetry.space_group_name_H-M   'P 1'
#
loop_
_entity.id
_entity.type
_entity.pdbx_description
1 polymer ?
#
loop_
_entity_poly.entity_id
_entity_poly.type
_entity_poly.pdbx_seq_one_letter_code
_entity_poly.pdbx_strand_id
1 'polypeptide(L)'
;MTTTQKNSLIVVSGLATVVFLNLLLIKWESQVEGSSISSFPDSIWYMIVTLTTVGYGDMYPISTGGRVIGYIYVFASLGILGFLFTVISNKIYTMLEEKKLGFRGTSFENHIVFIGWNEFSRMVADEIIHTEKKLAILTDKKDDVDLIYDQYGKNNLFVLFSDFQNSDALEKLNAQKSAVIFVTMLDDAEALMMILNIKNSCPDQEIVVSLQNSKLKDTFRAAGVTHLIARNEIASKLVASYIFEPDVADLNIDLLASAKQDSDYDIQEYRVIASNPFIGKKGREAFHEMKDKHDAILMGISKKKGEQIELHKNPNDQVAIDEGDYLLIMANGTEKKKISEDFGVSEGRVY
;
A
#
# COMPACT_ATOMS: atom_id res chain seq x y z
N MET A 1 -22.45 -36.02 10.98
CA MET A 1 -23.35 -35.15 10.19
C MET A 1 -22.51 -33.95 9.76
N THR A 2 -22.36 -33.76 8.46
CA THR A 2 -21.54 -32.62 7.93
C THR A 2 -22.27 -31.31 8.16
N THR A 3 -21.55 -30.20 8.24
CA THR A 3 -22.12 -28.83 8.45
C THR A 3 -23.19 -28.51 7.40
N THR A 4 -22.99 -28.97 6.17
CA THR A 4 -23.95 -28.84 5.06
C THR A 4 -25.29 -29.58 5.33
N GLN A 5 -25.20 -30.79 5.89
CA GLN A 5 -26.40 -31.56 6.24
C GLN A 5 -27.20 -30.92 7.40
N LYS A 6 -26.50 -30.32 8.36
CA LYS A 6 -27.10 -29.58 9.47
C LYS A 6 -27.85 -28.34 8.98
N ASN A 7 -27.26 -27.56 8.10
CA ASN A 7 -27.87 -26.37 7.52
C ASN A 7 -29.09 -26.72 6.65
N SER A 8 -29.01 -27.78 5.84
CA SER A 8 -30.12 -28.27 5.03
C SER A 8 -31.30 -28.71 5.91
N LEU A 9 -31.05 -29.39 7.03
CA LEU A 9 -32.10 -29.84 7.96
C LEU A 9 -32.83 -28.65 8.62
N ILE A 10 -32.09 -27.60 8.99
CA ILE A 10 -32.68 -26.37 9.58
C ILE A 10 -33.59 -25.68 8.58
N VAL A 11 -33.18 -25.55 7.32
CA VAL A 11 -33.98 -24.91 6.28
C VAL A 11 -35.27 -25.72 5.99
N VAL A 12 -35.15 -27.04 5.87
CA VAL A 12 -36.31 -27.93 5.64
C VAL A 12 -37.30 -27.88 6.83
N SER A 13 -36.78 -27.90 8.07
CA SER A 13 -37.59 -27.77 9.27
C SER A 13 -38.31 -26.42 9.34
N GLY A 14 -37.64 -25.33 9.00
CA GLY A 14 -38.23 -23.98 8.95
C GLY A 14 -39.36 -23.89 7.92
N LEU A 15 -39.15 -24.41 6.70
CA LEU A 15 -40.15 -24.45 5.65
C LEU A 15 -41.38 -25.31 6.09
N ALA A 16 -41.16 -26.46 6.69
CA ALA A 16 -42.21 -27.32 7.20
C ALA A 16 -43.05 -26.61 8.29
N THR A 17 -42.36 -25.86 9.19
CA THR A 17 -43.03 -25.07 10.24
C THR A 17 -43.91 -23.97 9.63
N VAL A 18 -43.43 -23.25 8.63
CA VAL A 18 -44.16 -22.19 7.93
C VAL A 18 -45.41 -22.77 7.27
N VAL A 19 -45.29 -23.88 6.52
CA VAL A 19 -46.41 -24.55 5.87
C VAL A 19 -47.44 -25.03 6.92
N PHE A 20 -46.96 -25.63 8.00
CA PHE A 20 -47.82 -26.10 9.08
C PHE A 20 -48.61 -24.95 9.74
N LEU A 21 -47.97 -23.82 10.05
CA LEU A 21 -48.63 -22.65 10.64
C LEU A 21 -49.71 -22.06 9.69
N ASN A 22 -49.41 -21.97 8.38
CA ASN A 22 -50.39 -21.48 7.41
C ASN A 22 -51.58 -22.42 7.26
N LEU A 23 -51.37 -23.73 7.24
CA LEU A 23 -52.48 -24.70 7.21
C LEU A 23 -53.34 -24.63 8.47
N LEU A 24 -52.70 -24.43 9.62
CA LEU A 24 -53.42 -24.28 10.89
C LEU A 24 -54.23 -22.97 10.94
N LEU A 25 -53.67 -21.89 10.40
CA LEU A 25 -54.34 -20.59 10.26
C LEU A 25 -55.61 -20.72 9.43
N ILE A 26 -55.50 -21.31 8.25
CA ILE A 26 -56.67 -21.54 7.36
C ILE A 26 -57.75 -22.39 8.06
N LYS A 27 -57.31 -23.47 8.74
CA LYS A 27 -58.25 -24.36 9.45
C LYS A 27 -59.06 -23.61 10.50
N TRP A 28 -58.47 -22.66 11.23
CA TRP A 28 -59.19 -21.89 12.25
C TRP A 28 -60.01 -20.75 11.67
N GLU A 29 -59.51 -20.08 10.65
CA GLU A 29 -60.20 -18.96 9.99
C GLU A 29 -61.38 -19.42 9.15
N SER A 30 -61.32 -20.58 8.49
CA SER A 30 -62.43 -21.14 7.70
C SER A 30 -63.70 -21.54 8.54
N GLN A 31 -63.55 -21.55 9.87
CA GLN A 31 -64.67 -21.84 10.78
C GLN A 31 -65.43 -20.59 11.27
N VAL A 32 -64.89 -19.39 10.90
CA VAL A 32 -65.46 -18.13 11.37
C VAL A 32 -66.07 -17.38 10.17
N GLU A 33 -67.33 -17.03 10.27
CA GLU A 33 -68.07 -16.29 9.25
C GLU A 33 -67.46 -14.85 9.13
N GLY A 34 -67.16 -14.42 7.90
CA GLY A 34 -66.59 -13.11 7.63
C GLY A 34 -65.01 -13.05 7.64
N SER A 35 -64.31 -14.20 7.76
CA SER A 35 -62.88 -14.22 7.65
C SER A 35 -62.41 -13.91 6.22
N SER A 36 -61.37 -13.05 6.11
CA SER A 36 -60.70 -12.70 4.84
C SER A 36 -59.64 -13.74 4.43
N ILE A 37 -59.31 -14.69 5.33
CA ILE A 37 -58.28 -15.72 5.09
C ILE A 37 -58.97 -17.06 4.89
N SER A 38 -59.29 -17.38 3.63
CA SER A 38 -60.02 -18.60 3.30
C SER A 38 -59.23 -19.64 2.51
N SER A 39 -58.11 -19.23 1.91
CA SER A 39 -57.28 -20.06 1.05
C SER A 39 -55.81 -20.03 1.44
N PHE A 40 -55.02 -20.97 0.90
CA PHE A 40 -53.57 -20.99 1.13
C PHE A 40 -52.85 -19.75 0.58
N PRO A 41 -53.19 -19.23 -0.61
CA PRO A 41 -52.65 -17.95 -1.06
C PRO A 41 -52.93 -16.76 -0.12
N ASP A 42 -54.16 -16.69 0.44
CA ASP A 42 -54.53 -15.61 1.38
C ASP A 42 -53.66 -15.67 2.66
N SER A 43 -53.46 -16.88 3.18
CA SER A 43 -52.64 -17.10 4.39
C SER A 43 -51.19 -16.75 4.16
N ILE A 44 -50.63 -17.08 2.98
CA ILE A 44 -49.26 -16.70 2.57
C ILE A 44 -49.16 -15.18 2.43
N TRP A 45 -50.13 -14.53 1.79
CA TRP A 45 -50.18 -13.08 1.66
C TRP A 45 -50.15 -12.40 3.03
N TYR A 46 -51.08 -12.82 3.93
CA TYR A 46 -51.09 -12.31 5.30
C TYR A 46 -49.73 -12.51 6.01
N MET A 47 -49.16 -13.71 5.92
CA MET A 47 -47.88 -14.02 6.52
C MET A 47 -46.75 -13.07 5.99
N ILE A 48 -46.67 -12.90 4.66
CA ILE A 48 -45.62 -12.03 4.05
C ILE A 48 -45.79 -10.58 4.50
N VAL A 49 -47.03 -10.05 4.41
CA VAL A 49 -47.32 -8.66 4.76
C VAL A 49 -47.06 -8.40 6.26
N THR A 50 -47.32 -9.39 7.12
CA THR A 50 -47.06 -9.30 8.56
C THR A 50 -45.56 -9.44 8.88
N LEU A 51 -44.86 -10.43 8.30
CA LEU A 51 -43.46 -10.67 8.52
C LEU A 51 -42.58 -9.52 7.97
N THR A 52 -43.02 -8.88 6.89
CA THR A 52 -42.35 -7.71 6.32
C THR A 52 -42.69 -6.38 7.01
N THR A 53 -43.58 -6.43 8.02
CA THR A 53 -44.10 -5.27 8.77
C THR A 53 -44.87 -4.24 7.92
N VAL A 54 -45.33 -4.61 6.73
CA VAL A 54 -46.11 -3.72 5.84
C VAL A 54 -47.52 -3.50 6.39
N GLY A 55 -48.20 -4.59 6.76
CA GLY A 55 -49.47 -4.55 7.47
C GLY A 55 -50.60 -3.78 6.76
N TYR A 56 -50.93 -4.11 5.50
CA TYR A 56 -51.99 -3.40 4.75
C TYR A 56 -53.36 -3.47 5.46
N GLY A 57 -53.60 -4.47 6.32
CA GLY A 57 -54.85 -4.59 7.04
C GLY A 57 -56.02 -5.10 6.17
N ASP A 58 -55.77 -5.54 4.97
CA ASP A 58 -56.73 -6.13 4.03
C ASP A 58 -57.08 -7.57 4.39
N MET A 59 -56.15 -8.29 5.00
CA MET A 59 -56.28 -9.64 5.53
C MET A 59 -55.72 -9.71 6.94
N TYR A 60 -56.51 -10.20 7.89
CA TYR A 60 -56.12 -10.42 9.28
C TYR A 60 -56.93 -11.52 9.94
N PRO A 61 -56.37 -12.26 10.92
CA PRO A 61 -57.11 -13.33 11.60
C PRO A 61 -58.13 -12.75 12.59
N ILE A 62 -59.34 -13.27 12.50
CA ILE A 62 -60.46 -12.90 13.40
C ILE A 62 -60.71 -13.96 14.47
N SER A 63 -60.39 -15.23 14.19
CA SER A 63 -60.49 -16.33 15.16
C SER A 63 -59.48 -16.19 16.30
N THR A 64 -59.78 -16.72 17.47
CA THR A 64 -58.85 -16.73 18.61
C THR A 64 -57.55 -17.50 18.26
N GLY A 65 -57.67 -18.66 17.58
CA GLY A 65 -56.50 -19.44 17.15
C GLY A 65 -55.69 -18.73 16.08
N GLY A 66 -56.31 -18.09 15.09
CA GLY A 66 -55.63 -17.29 14.07
C GLY A 66 -54.86 -16.13 14.64
N ARG A 67 -55.42 -15.44 15.64
CA ARG A 67 -54.72 -14.35 16.35
C ARG A 67 -53.46 -14.83 17.07
N VAL A 68 -53.45 -16.04 17.65
CA VAL A 68 -52.24 -16.62 18.26
C VAL A 68 -51.17 -16.81 17.20
N ILE A 69 -51.48 -17.30 15.99
CA ILE A 69 -50.55 -17.41 14.88
C ILE A 69 -50.09 -16.01 14.43
N GLY A 70 -50.98 -15.03 14.39
CA GLY A 70 -50.65 -13.63 14.13
C GLY A 70 -49.59 -13.08 15.10
N TYR A 71 -49.72 -13.34 16.39
CA TYR A 71 -48.70 -12.96 17.38
C TYR A 71 -47.36 -13.64 17.10
N ILE A 72 -47.38 -14.94 16.74
CA ILE A 72 -46.16 -15.66 16.37
C ILE A 72 -45.49 -14.96 15.17
N TYR A 73 -46.22 -14.58 14.13
CA TYR A 73 -45.68 -13.88 12.96
C TYR A 73 -45.14 -12.49 13.31
N VAL A 74 -45.84 -11.72 14.15
CA VAL A 74 -45.38 -10.40 14.60
C VAL A 74 -44.08 -10.52 15.38
N PHE A 75 -43.95 -11.45 16.33
CA PHE A 75 -42.70 -11.64 17.05
C PHE A 75 -41.57 -12.22 16.17
N ALA A 76 -41.92 -13.14 15.26
CA ALA A 76 -41.00 -13.73 14.31
C ALA A 76 -40.44 -12.66 13.34
N SER A 77 -41.23 -11.65 12.95
CA SER A 77 -40.82 -10.57 12.07
C SER A 77 -39.64 -9.79 12.64
N LEU A 78 -39.68 -9.49 13.94
CA LEU A 78 -38.57 -8.78 14.61
C LEU A 78 -37.26 -9.60 14.55
N GLY A 79 -37.36 -10.91 14.80
CA GLY A 79 -36.21 -11.81 14.72
C GLY A 79 -35.64 -11.95 13.29
N ILE A 80 -36.51 -12.10 12.30
CA ILE A 80 -36.14 -12.25 10.89
C ILE A 80 -35.47 -10.97 10.37
N LEU A 81 -36.05 -9.80 10.64
CA LEU A 81 -35.48 -8.51 10.24
C LEU A 81 -34.14 -8.26 10.92
N GLY A 82 -34.03 -8.51 12.23
CA GLY A 82 -32.77 -8.38 12.96
C GLY A 82 -31.69 -9.31 12.42
N PHE A 83 -32.03 -10.54 12.07
CA PHE A 83 -31.12 -11.48 11.44
C PHE A 83 -30.65 -10.98 10.05
N LEU A 84 -31.57 -10.52 9.20
CA LEU A 84 -31.21 -9.97 7.88
C LEU A 84 -30.28 -8.76 7.98
N PHE A 85 -30.60 -7.82 8.87
CA PHE A 85 -29.74 -6.67 9.12
C PHE A 85 -28.34 -7.10 9.58
N THR A 86 -28.24 -8.08 10.46
CA THR A 86 -26.95 -8.61 10.93
C THR A 86 -26.15 -9.22 9.79
N VAL A 87 -26.76 -10.04 8.95
CA VAL A 87 -26.08 -10.67 7.80
C VAL A 87 -25.57 -9.62 6.80
N ILE A 88 -26.42 -8.63 6.47
CA ILE A 88 -26.06 -7.56 5.54
C ILE A 88 -24.93 -6.71 6.14
N SER A 89 -25.09 -6.28 7.39
CA SER A 89 -24.06 -5.46 8.08
C SER A 89 -22.72 -6.17 8.17
N ASN A 90 -22.70 -7.44 8.55
CA ASN A 90 -21.48 -8.23 8.61
C ASN A 90 -20.80 -8.33 7.23
N LYS A 91 -21.58 -8.56 6.17
CA LYS A 91 -21.02 -8.63 4.81
C LYS A 91 -20.41 -7.30 4.38
N ILE A 92 -21.10 -6.20 4.64
CA ILE A 92 -20.59 -4.84 4.33
C ILE A 92 -19.32 -4.59 5.14
N TYR A 93 -19.32 -4.89 6.45
CA TYR A 93 -18.18 -4.71 7.32
C TYR A 93 -16.97 -5.50 6.81
N THR A 94 -17.13 -6.79 6.50
CA THR A 94 -16.05 -7.62 5.96
C THR A 94 -15.49 -7.04 4.64
N MET A 95 -16.36 -6.59 3.74
CA MET A 95 -15.92 -5.98 2.47
C MET A 95 -15.14 -4.68 2.67
N LEU A 96 -15.53 -3.85 3.63
CA LEU A 96 -14.83 -2.61 3.96
C LEU A 96 -13.49 -2.90 4.63
N GLU A 97 -13.45 -3.88 5.52
CA GLU A 97 -12.23 -4.32 6.19
C GLU A 97 -11.22 -4.92 5.20
N GLU A 98 -11.66 -5.81 4.31
CA GLU A 98 -10.81 -6.37 3.24
C GLU A 98 -10.21 -5.27 2.34
N LYS A 99 -11.02 -4.27 1.99
CA LYS A 99 -10.55 -3.12 1.21
C LYS A 99 -9.52 -2.30 1.99
N LYS A 100 -9.78 -2.04 3.29
CA LYS A 100 -8.91 -1.28 4.17
C LYS A 100 -7.57 -1.99 4.36
N LEU A 101 -7.57 -3.31 4.56
CA LEU A 101 -6.38 -4.14 4.76
C LEU A 101 -5.61 -4.43 3.45
N GLY A 102 -6.07 -3.90 2.32
CA GLY A 102 -5.36 -4.01 1.05
C GLY A 102 -5.54 -5.34 0.31
N PHE A 103 -6.44 -6.23 0.75
CA PHE A 103 -6.56 -7.59 0.18
C PHE A 103 -6.93 -7.63 -1.30
N ARG A 104 -7.47 -6.53 -1.85
CA ARG A 104 -7.80 -6.39 -3.27
C ARG A 104 -6.62 -6.01 -4.16
N GLY A 105 -5.47 -5.70 -3.55
CA GLY A 105 -4.29 -5.25 -4.25
C GLY A 105 -4.38 -3.82 -4.79
N THR A 106 -3.27 -3.36 -5.37
CA THR A 106 -3.15 -2.05 -6.02
C THR A 106 -2.84 -2.18 -7.51
N SER A 107 -3.22 -1.16 -8.27
CA SER A 107 -2.83 -0.99 -9.68
C SER A 107 -1.71 0.05 -9.87
N PHE A 108 -0.96 0.38 -8.82
CA PHE A 108 0.13 1.33 -8.93
C PHE A 108 1.22 0.81 -9.86
N GLU A 109 1.76 1.69 -10.68
CA GLU A 109 2.90 1.44 -11.57
C GLU A 109 3.95 2.52 -11.35
N ASN A 110 5.21 2.21 -11.55
CA ASN A 110 6.36 3.09 -11.31
C ASN A 110 6.36 3.68 -9.89
N HIS A 111 5.95 2.86 -8.92
CA HIS A 111 5.80 3.21 -7.51
C HIS A 111 6.91 2.58 -6.67
N ILE A 112 7.05 3.02 -5.44
CA ILE A 112 8.00 2.47 -4.48
C ILE A 112 7.27 1.45 -3.61
N VAL A 113 7.86 0.26 -3.44
CA VAL A 113 7.33 -0.77 -2.56
C VAL A 113 8.18 -0.85 -1.29
N PHE A 114 7.55 -0.71 -0.13
CA PHE A 114 8.19 -0.97 1.17
C PHE A 114 7.76 -2.34 1.69
N ILE A 115 8.73 -3.17 2.05
CA ILE A 115 8.49 -4.46 2.69
C ILE A 115 9.05 -4.38 4.11
N GLY A 116 8.13 -4.43 5.08
CA GLY A 116 8.38 -4.17 6.49
C GLY A 116 8.09 -2.74 6.89
N TRP A 117 7.32 -2.58 7.98
CA TRP A 117 7.03 -1.29 8.58
C TRP A 117 7.56 -1.24 10.00
N ASN A 118 8.46 -0.32 10.23
CA ASN A 118 9.11 -0.08 11.52
C ASN A 118 9.52 1.39 11.61
N GLU A 119 10.14 1.80 12.69
CA GLU A 119 10.54 3.20 12.90
C GLU A 119 11.49 3.70 11.79
N PHE A 120 12.42 2.84 11.32
CA PHE A 120 13.33 3.22 10.25
C PHE A 120 12.63 3.42 8.91
N SER A 121 11.73 2.50 8.52
CA SER A 121 10.93 2.69 7.29
C SER A 121 10.04 3.92 7.34
N ARG A 122 9.52 4.26 8.53
CA ARG A 122 8.76 5.50 8.73
C ARG A 122 9.61 6.73 8.46
N MET A 123 10.83 6.79 9.03
CA MET A 123 11.75 7.91 8.77
C MET A 123 12.10 8.03 7.27
N VAL A 124 12.32 6.90 6.60
CA VAL A 124 12.56 6.89 5.14
C VAL A 124 11.31 7.35 4.37
N ALA A 125 10.12 6.92 4.79
CA ALA A 125 8.87 7.36 4.17
C ALA A 125 8.65 8.87 4.33
N ASP A 126 8.97 9.44 5.50
CA ASP A 126 8.88 10.89 5.76
C ASP A 126 9.74 11.71 4.77
N GLU A 127 10.91 11.20 4.36
CA GLU A 127 11.76 11.88 3.39
C GLU A 127 11.25 11.77 1.95
N ILE A 128 10.61 10.64 1.57
CA ILE A 128 10.19 10.42 0.18
C ILE A 128 8.73 10.76 -0.11
N ILE A 129 7.88 10.89 0.91
CA ILE A 129 6.45 11.13 0.70
C ILE A 129 6.17 12.46 -0.04
N HIS A 130 7.08 13.41 0.06
CA HIS A 130 6.99 14.72 -0.60
C HIS A 130 7.36 14.66 -2.09
N THR A 131 7.87 13.54 -2.59
CA THR A 131 8.33 13.41 -3.99
C THR A 131 7.21 13.12 -4.98
N GLU A 132 5.94 13.18 -4.57
CA GLU A 132 4.74 12.85 -5.37
C GLU A 132 4.71 11.40 -5.90
N LYS A 133 5.68 10.57 -5.57
CA LYS A 133 5.71 9.16 -5.97
C LYS A 133 4.68 8.37 -5.15
N LYS A 134 4.07 7.38 -5.81
CA LYS A 134 3.16 6.45 -5.14
C LYS A 134 3.96 5.48 -4.28
N LEU A 135 3.43 5.15 -3.11
CA LEU A 135 4.04 4.26 -2.14
C LEU A 135 3.10 3.08 -1.83
N ALA A 136 3.60 1.86 -1.93
CA ALA A 136 2.89 0.66 -1.51
C ALA A 136 3.66 0.00 -0.36
N ILE A 137 3.00 -0.26 0.75
CA ILE A 137 3.63 -0.75 1.99
C ILE A 137 3.08 -2.12 2.35
N LEU A 138 3.95 -3.09 2.63
CA LEU A 138 3.63 -4.37 3.25
C LEU A 138 3.97 -4.34 4.73
N THR A 139 2.99 -4.63 5.57
CA THR A 139 3.18 -4.80 7.01
C THR A 139 2.55 -6.09 7.50
N ASP A 140 3.13 -6.73 8.51
CA ASP A 140 2.60 -7.90 9.20
C ASP A 140 1.77 -7.55 10.43
N LYS A 141 1.57 -6.24 10.70
CA LYS A 141 0.79 -5.73 11.82
C LYS A 141 -0.46 -5.01 11.34
N LYS A 142 -1.62 -5.50 11.77
CA LYS A 142 -2.91 -4.92 11.39
C LYS A 142 -3.06 -3.46 11.82
N ASP A 143 -2.55 -3.14 13.00
CA ASP A 143 -2.67 -1.79 13.59
C ASP A 143 -1.85 -0.74 12.82
N ASP A 144 -0.77 -1.13 12.16
CA ASP A 144 0.03 -0.23 11.33
C ASP A 144 -0.78 0.37 10.19
N VAL A 145 -1.78 -0.37 9.65
CA VAL A 145 -2.60 0.10 8.53
C VAL A 145 -3.30 1.41 8.84
N ASP A 146 -3.91 1.51 10.03
CA ASP A 146 -4.58 2.72 10.46
C ASP A 146 -3.58 3.85 10.73
N LEU A 147 -2.50 3.55 11.46
CA LEU A 147 -1.46 4.52 11.79
C LEU A 147 -0.83 5.13 10.53
N ILE A 148 -0.55 4.30 9.51
CA ILE A 148 0.03 4.75 8.25
C ILE A 148 -0.95 5.66 7.49
N TYR A 149 -2.23 5.26 7.38
CA TYR A 149 -3.22 6.08 6.69
C TYR A 149 -3.57 7.37 7.44
N ASP A 150 -3.53 7.35 8.77
CA ASP A 150 -3.77 8.54 9.59
C ASP A 150 -2.61 9.55 9.47
N GLN A 151 -1.37 9.06 9.38
CA GLN A 151 -0.18 9.90 9.26
C GLN A 151 -0.02 10.50 7.85
N TYR A 152 -0.21 9.69 6.79
CA TYR A 152 0.16 10.07 5.42
C TYR A 152 -1.05 10.30 4.50
N GLY A 153 -2.26 10.01 4.95
CA GLY A 153 -3.45 10.04 4.11
C GLY A 153 -3.54 8.83 3.17
N LYS A 154 -4.51 8.88 2.25
CA LYS A 154 -4.77 7.80 1.29
C LYS A 154 -4.35 8.12 -0.14
N ASN A 155 -3.95 9.37 -0.39
CA ASN A 155 -3.54 9.79 -1.71
C ASN A 155 -2.14 9.25 -2.01
N ASN A 156 -1.98 8.59 -3.14
CA ASN A 156 -0.71 7.99 -3.57
C ASN A 156 -0.13 6.94 -2.60
N LEU A 157 -0.94 6.43 -1.67
CA LEU A 157 -0.54 5.45 -0.66
C LEU A 157 -1.44 4.22 -0.69
N PHE A 158 -0.83 3.05 -0.67
CA PHE A 158 -1.49 1.76 -0.53
C PHE A 158 -0.80 0.96 0.58
N VAL A 159 -1.59 0.36 1.47
CA VAL A 159 -1.07 -0.48 2.55
C VAL A 159 -1.70 -1.87 2.45
N LEU A 160 -0.85 -2.88 2.45
CA LEU A 160 -1.24 -4.29 2.49
C LEU A 160 -0.85 -4.87 3.86
N PHE A 161 -1.84 -5.34 4.60
CA PHE A 161 -1.61 -6.20 5.75
C PHE A 161 -1.51 -7.66 5.29
N SER A 162 -0.35 -8.27 5.45
CA SER A 162 -0.15 -9.68 5.13
C SER A 162 1.11 -10.20 5.81
N ASP A 163 1.14 -11.51 6.05
CA ASP A 163 2.36 -12.22 6.42
C ASP A 163 3.39 -12.07 5.29
N PHE A 164 4.64 -11.83 5.65
CA PHE A 164 5.76 -11.71 4.72
C PHE A 164 6.04 -13.00 3.92
N GLN A 165 5.61 -14.14 4.44
CA GLN A 165 5.73 -15.44 3.75
C GLN A 165 4.62 -15.69 2.73
N ASN A 166 3.61 -14.82 2.65
CA ASN A 166 2.51 -14.96 1.71
C ASN A 166 2.98 -14.65 0.28
N SER A 167 2.96 -15.67 -0.58
CA SER A 167 3.36 -15.57 -1.99
C SER A 167 2.58 -14.54 -2.80
N ASP A 168 1.30 -14.31 -2.44
CA ASP A 168 0.41 -13.40 -3.18
C ASP A 168 0.64 -11.93 -2.81
N ALA A 169 1.42 -11.66 -1.77
CA ALA A 169 1.65 -10.29 -1.30
C ALA A 169 2.35 -9.42 -2.36
N LEU A 170 3.35 -9.96 -3.04
CA LEU A 170 4.07 -9.25 -4.11
C LEU A 170 3.18 -8.93 -5.31
N GLU A 171 2.26 -9.83 -5.66
CA GLU A 171 1.28 -9.59 -6.73
C GLU A 171 0.30 -8.49 -6.33
N LYS A 172 -0.24 -8.53 -5.10
CA LYS A 172 -1.15 -7.49 -4.58
C LYS A 172 -0.51 -6.11 -4.48
N LEU A 173 0.80 -6.05 -4.24
CA LEU A 173 1.59 -4.82 -4.27
C LEU A 173 1.91 -4.35 -5.70
N ASN A 174 1.60 -5.12 -6.73
CA ASN A 174 2.03 -4.93 -8.12
C ASN A 174 3.56 -4.72 -8.22
N ALA A 175 4.31 -5.51 -7.44
CA ALA A 175 5.76 -5.35 -7.25
C ALA A 175 6.55 -5.48 -8.56
N GLN A 176 6.08 -6.26 -9.54
CA GLN A 176 6.70 -6.38 -10.86
C GLN A 176 6.73 -5.08 -11.66
N LYS A 177 5.82 -4.14 -11.35
CA LYS A 177 5.74 -2.83 -12.00
C LYS A 177 6.20 -1.70 -11.10
N SER A 178 6.83 -2.00 -9.98
CA SER A 178 7.43 -0.99 -9.11
C SER A 178 8.69 -0.40 -9.72
N ALA A 179 9.07 0.79 -9.33
CA ALA A 179 10.36 1.38 -9.66
C ALA A 179 11.47 0.78 -8.79
N VAL A 180 11.20 0.63 -7.49
CA VAL A 180 12.14 0.15 -6.48
C VAL A 180 11.40 -0.62 -5.41
N ILE A 181 12.02 -1.68 -4.88
CA ILE A 181 11.55 -2.41 -3.70
C ILE A 181 12.52 -2.17 -2.55
N PHE A 182 12.05 -1.52 -1.50
CA PHE A 182 12.80 -1.30 -0.27
C PHE A 182 12.45 -2.34 0.78
N VAL A 183 13.42 -3.13 1.21
CA VAL A 183 13.27 -4.16 2.25
C VAL A 183 13.91 -3.70 3.55
N THR A 184 13.10 -3.63 4.61
CA THR A 184 13.56 -3.20 5.93
C THR A 184 12.89 -4.04 7.02
N MET A 185 13.41 -5.22 7.25
CA MET A 185 12.95 -6.13 8.27
C MET A 185 13.84 -6.07 9.51
N LEU A 186 13.32 -6.51 10.65
CA LEU A 186 14.07 -6.51 11.91
C LEU A 186 15.10 -7.64 11.98
N ASP A 187 14.87 -8.72 11.27
CA ASP A 187 15.78 -9.88 11.18
C ASP A 187 16.39 -9.96 9.78
N ASP A 188 17.73 -9.99 9.71
CA ASP A 188 18.47 -10.05 8.45
C ASP A 188 18.26 -11.40 7.72
N ALA A 189 17.96 -12.50 8.42
CA ALA A 189 17.68 -13.79 7.78
C ALA A 189 16.28 -13.79 7.12
N GLU A 190 15.28 -13.21 7.77
CA GLU A 190 13.95 -13.02 7.17
C GLU A 190 14.04 -12.08 5.96
N ALA A 191 14.83 -11.00 6.06
CA ALA A 191 15.08 -10.10 4.94
C ALA A 191 15.70 -10.83 3.75
N LEU A 192 16.66 -11.72 3.98
CA LEU A 192 17.28 -12.52 2.93
C LEU A 192 16.28 -13.46 2.25
N MET A 193 15.44 -14.16 3.03
CA MET A 193 14.39 -15.01 2.49
C MET A 193 13.41 -14.21 1.62
N MET A 194 13.00 -13.03 2.09
CA MET A 194 12.12 -12.14 1.31
C MET A 194 12.80 -11.71 -0.01
N ILE A 195 14.07 -11.34 0.01
CA ILE A 195 14.81 -10.95 -1.21
C ILE A 195 14.86 -12.10 -2.23
N LEU A 196 15.10 -13.34 -1.77
CA LEU A 196 15.08 -14.51 -2.65
C LEU A 196 13.67 -14.70 -3.27
N ASN A 197 12.61 -14.51 -2.50
CA ASN A 197 11.24 -14.57 -3.02
C ASN A 197 10.97 -13.44 -4.03
N ILE A 198 11.43 -12.22 -3.76
CA ILE A 198 11.30 -11.09 -4.69
C ILE A 198 12.05 -11.41 -5.99
N LYS A 199 13.29 -11.86 -5.93
CA LYS A 199 14.08 -12.18 -7.14
C LYS A 199 13.51 -13.34 -7.95
N ASN A 200 12.82 -14.27 -7.29
CA ASN A 200 12.10 -15.34 -7.98
C ASN A 200 10.84 -14.84 -8.71
N SER A 201 10.11 -13.89 -8.12
CA SER A 201 8.84 -13.37 -8.66
C SER A 201 9.02 -12.13 -9.53
N CYS A 202 10.02 -11.30 -9.24
CA CYS A 202 10.30 -10.01 -9.87
C CYS A 202 11.81 -9.86 -10.12
N PRO A 203 12.42 -10.64 -11.06
CA PRO A 203 13.88 -10.74 -11.20
C PRO A 203 14.55 -9.43 -11.59
N ASP A 204 13.89 -8.58 -12.37
CA ASP A 204 14.45 -7.35 -12.95
C ASP A 204 14.32 -6.14 -12.01
N GLN A 205 13.64 -6.28 -10.87
CA GLN A 205 13.40 -5.15 -9.98
C GLN A 205 14.65 -4.75 -9.20
N GLU A 206 14.84 -3.45 -9.05
CA GLU A 206 15.85 -2.89 -8.16
C GLU A 206 15.44 -3.09 -6.70
N ILE A 207 16.36 -3.64 -5.91
CA ILE A 207 16.15 -3.90 -4.49
C ILE A 207 17.12 -3.06 -3.68
N VAL A 208 16.56 -2.26 -2.79
CA VAL A 208 17.28 -1.56 -1.73
C VAL A 208 17.03 -2.28 -0.42
N VAL A 209 18.07 -2.64 0.33
CA VAL A 209 17.90 -3.30 1.62
C VAL A 209 18.65 -2.56 2.73
N SER A 210 18.01 -2.50 3.89
CA SER A 210 18.62 -2.00 5.12
C SER A 210 19.00 -3.17 6.02
N LEU A 211 20.30 -3.34 6.31
CA LEU A 211 20.86 -4.40 7.16
C LEU A 211 21.26 -3.89 8.53
N GLN A 212 21.14 -4.76 9.53
CA GLN A 212 21.73 -4.53 10.84
C GLN A 212 23.20 -5.01 10.89
N ASN A 213 23.46 -6.19 10.30
CA ASN A 213 24.79 -6.81 10.31
C ASN A 213 25.54 -6.58 9.00
N SER A 214 26.52 -5.69 9.03
CA SER A 214 27.35 -5.35 7.84
C SER A 214 28.16 -6.52 7.28
N LYS A 215 28.39 -7.61 8.06
CA LYS A 215 29.10 -8.80 7.59
C LYS A 215 28.33 -9.59 6.54
N LEU A 216 27.02 -9.39 6.45
CA LEU A 216 26.15 -10.08 5.49
C LEU A 216 26.10 -9.38 4.12
N LYS A 217 26.79 -8.28 3.92
CA LYS A 217 26.75 -7.49 2.67
C LYS A 217 26.99 -8.35 1.41
N ASP A 218 28.00 -9.19 1.44
CA ASP A 218 28.36 -10.01 0.27
C ASP A 218 27.32 -11.08 0.00
N THR A 219 26.71 -11.65 1.04
CA THR A 219 25.59 -12.60 0.92
C THR A 219 24.39 -11.94 0.24
N PHE A 220 24.03 -10.74 0.65
CA PHE A 220 22.91 -9.99 0.07
C PHE A 220 23.18 -9.55 -1.37
N ARG A 221 24.43 -9.15 -1.69
CA ARG A 221 24.84 -8.87 -3.07
C ARG A 221 24.72 -10.12 -3.95
N ALA A 222 25.18 -11.28 -3.45
CA ALA A 222 25.06 -12.55 -4.15
C ALA A 222 23.58 -12.97 -4.36
N ALA A 223 22.67 -12.52 -3.48
CA ALA A 223 21.23 -12.73 -3.62
C ALA A 223 20.58 -11.73 -4.62
N GLY A 224 21.34 -10.82 -5.24
CA GLY A 224 20.86 -9.91 -6.28
C GLY A 224 20.34 -8.57 -5.78
N VAL A 225 20.73 -8.15 -4.57
CA VAL A 225 20.40 -6.81 -4.05
C VAL A 225 21.18 -5.74 -4.81
N THR A 226 20.48 -4.69 -5.28
CA THR A 226 21.07 -3.60 -6.04
C THR A 226 21.80 -2.62 -5.13
N HIS A 227 21.12 -2.16 -4.07
CA HIS A 227 21.67 -1.20 -3.11
C HIS A 227 21.52 -1.72 -1.69
N LEU A 228 22.59 -1.60 -0.91
CA LEU A 228 22.65 -2.18 0.41
C LEU A 228 23.17 -1.14 1.42
N ILE A 229 22.38 -0.92 2.48
CA ILE A 229 22.67 0.03 3.54
C ILE A 229 22.88 -0.73 4.85
N ALA A 230 24.09 -0.71 5.40
CA ALA A 230 24.34 -1.18 6.76
C ALA A 230 24.26 0.02 7.73
N ARG A 231 23.13 0.13 8.43
CA ARG A 231 22.80 1.30 9.28
C ARG A 231 23.89 1.63 10.28
N ASN A 232 24.36 0.63 11.00
CA ASN A 232 25.39 0.82 12.04
C ASN A 232 26.73 1.29 11.47
N GLU A 233 27.07 0.90 10.23
CA GLU A 233 28.30 1.34 9.58
C GLU A 233 28.25 2.82 9.20
N ILE A 234 27.11 3.27 8.68
CA ILE A 234 26.92 4.70 8.34
C ILE A 234 26.91 5.53 9.61
N ALA A 235 26.13 5.12 10.62
CA ALA A 235 26.07 5.82 11.89
C ALA A 235 27.44 5.91 12.57
N SER A 236 28.25 4.84 12.56
CA SER A 236 29.60 4.86 13.16
C SER A 236 30.56 5.80 12.43
N LYS A 237 30.49 5.89 11.08
CA LYS A 237 31.27 6.83 10.31
C LYS A 237 30.90 8.28 10.63
N LEU A 238 29.61 8.57 10.76
CA LEU A 238 29.11 9.89 11.10
C LEU A 238 29.53 10.29 12.52
N VAL A 239 29.41 9.39 13.50
CA VAL A 239 29.88 9.64 14.88
C VAL A 239 31.38 9.90 14.89
N ALA A 240 32.16 9.12 14.13
CA ALA A 240 33.63 9.37 14.02
C ALA A 240 33.92 10.74 13.40
N SER A 241 33.17 11.17 12.39
CA SER A 241 33.29 12.50 11.81
C SER A 241 32.98 13.59 12.85
N TYR A 242 31.91 13.43 13.65
CA TYR A 242 31.63 14.37 14.75
C TYR A 242 32.74 14.50 15.79
N ILE A 243 33.46 13.41 16.06
CA ILE A 243 34.57 13.43 17.02
C ILE A 243 35.78 14.23 16.47
N PHE A 244 36.07 14.16 15.18
CA PHE A 244 37.26 14.73 14.58
C PHE A 244 37.01 16.01 13.77
N GLU A 245 35.87 16.10 13.10
CA GLU A 245 35.52 17.17 12.14
C GLU A 245 34.04 17.48 12.20
N PRO A 246 33.54 18.11 13.27
CA PRO A 246 32.12 18.29 13.52
C PRO A 246 31.38 19.03 12.38
N ASP A 247 31.99 20.09 11.83
CA ASP A 247 31.38 20.84 10.72
C ASP A 247 31.25 20.00 9.43
N VAL A 248 32.16 19.03 9.22
CA VAL A 248 32.04 18.07 8.10
C VAL A 248 30.89 17.10 8.33
N ALA A 249 30.68 16.68 9.58
CA ALA A 249 29.54 15.82 9.92
C ALA A 249 28.20 16.53 9.67
N ASP A 250 28.08 17.77 10.14
CA ASP A 250 26.86 18.59 9.92
C ASP A 250 26.62 18.82 8.44
N LEU A 251 27.63 19.21 7.68
CA LEU A 251 27.52 19.38 6.24
C LEU A 251 27.08 18.09 5.51
N ASN A 252 27.60 16.94 5.91
CA ASN A 252 27.21 15.67 5.30
C ASN A 252 25.73 15.33 5.59
N ILE A 253 25.24 15.62 6.80
CA ILE A 253 23.81 15.43 7.14
C ILE A 253 22.94 16.34 6.28
N ASP A 254 23.28 17.62 6.21
CA ASP A 254 22.53 18.60 5.44
C ASP A 254 22.46 18.22 3.95
N LEU A 255 23.57 17.77 3.38
CA LEU A 255 23.64 17.36 1.97
C LEU A 255 22.95 16.03 1.66
N LEU A 256 22.71 15.17 2.67
CA LEU A 256 21.94 13.92 2.50
C LEU A 256 20.43 14.16 2.60
N ALA A 257 20.00 15.24 3.25
CA ALA A 257 18.61 15.61 3.35
C ALA A 257 18.13 16.22 2.01
N SER A 258 16.92 15.92 1.59
CA SER A 258 16.31 16.63 0.47
C SER A 258 16.01 18.08 0.87
N ALA A 259 16.36 19.04 0.01
CA ALA A 259 16.10 20.46 0.25
C ALA A 259 14.59 20.71 0.48
N LYS A 260 14.23 21.23 1.66
CA LYS A 260 12.85 21.55 2.04
C LYS A 260 12.51 23.02 1.77
N GLN A 261 13.52 23.88 1.78
CA GLN A 261 13.40 25.32 1.50
C GLN A 261 14.31 25.69 0.31
N ASP A 262 13.98 26.81 -0.34
CA ASP A 262 14.77 27.29 -1.48
C ASP A 262 16.24 27.65 -1.12
N SER A 263 16.53 27.84 0.17
CA SER A 263 17.88 28.11 0.71
C SER A 263 18.71 26.87 1.02
N ASP A 264 18.05 25.72 1.15
CA ASP A 264 18.72 24.48 1.58
C ASP A 264 19.53 23.90 0.43
N TYR A 265 20.73 23.40 0.74
CA TYR A 265 21.59 22.72 -0.22
C TYR A 265 21.41 21.22 -0.12
N ASP A 266 21.32 20.54 -1.27
CA ASP A 266 21.36 19.09 -1.39
C ASP A 266 22.22 18.64 -2.58
N ILE A 267 22.46 17.34 -2.69
CA ILE A 267 23.14 16.75 -3.85
C ILE A 267 22.09 16.13 -4.75
N GLN A 268 21.97 16.66 -5.96
CA GLN A 268 21.02 16.28 -6.98
C GLN A 268 21.67 15.48 -8.08
N GLU A 269 20.97 14.51 -8.65
CA GLU A 269 21.44 13.70 -9.76
C GLU A 269 20.59 13.99 -10.99
N TYR A 270 21.22 14.41 -12.11
CA TYR A 270 20.54 14.75 -13.36
C TYR A 270 21.02 13.88 -14.51
N ARG A 271 20.09 13.30 -15.26
CA ARG A 271 20.42 12.55 -16.47
C ARG A 271 20.86 13.49 -17.60
N VAL A 272 21.90 13.15 -18.29
CA VAL A 272 22.36 13.85 -19.50
C VAL A 272 21.57 13.34 -20.70
N ILE A 273 20.67 14.16 -21.23
CA ILE A 273 19.93 13.90 -22.48
C ILE A 273 20.59 14.64 -23.65
N ALA A 274 20.23 14.29 -24.88
CA ALA A 274 20.86 14.83 -26.10
C ALA A 274 20.89 16.38 -26.19
N SER A 275 19.94 17.07 -25.54
CA SER A 275 19.88 18.53 -25.48
C SER A 275 20.69 19.17 -24.34
N ASN A 276 21.35 18.37 -23.49
CA ASN A 276 22.04 18.90 -22.31
C ASN A 276 23.22 19.80 -22.72
N PRO A 277 23.34 21.05 -22.20
CA PRO A 277 24.36 22.01 -22.61
C PRO A 277 25.80 21.63 -22.21
N PHE A 278 25.94 20.61 -21.38
CA PHE A 278 27.26 20.13 -20.90
C PHE A 278 27.82 18.92 -21.68
N ILE A 279 27.09 18.40 -22.69
CA ILE A 279 27.61 17.30 -23.55
C ILE A 279 28.92 17.70 -24.20
N GLY A 280 29.90 16.78 -24.16
CA GLY A 280 31.23 16.95 -24.73
C GLY A 280 32.22 17.78 -23.87
N LYS A 281 31.73 18.46 -22.84
CA LYS A 281 32.60 19.22 -21.92
C LYS A 281 33.36 18.30 -20.99
N LYS A 282 34.56 18.70 -20.66
CA LYS A 282 35.41 18.00 -19.70
C LYS A 282 35.07 18.43 -18.27
N GLY A 283 35.38 17.57 -17.30
CA GLY A 283 34.98 17.78 -15.90
C GLY A 283 35.35 19.13 -15.34
N ARG A 284 36.58 19.65 -15.61
CA ARG A 284 37.01 20.99 -15.15
C ARG A 284 36.23 22.12 -15.82
N GLU A 285 36.03 22.05 -17.13
CA GLU A 285 35.26 23.05 -17.88
C GLU A 285 33.80 23.09 -17.38
N ALA A 286 33.22 21.90 -17.25
CA ALA A 286 31.86 21.77 -16.74
C ALA A 286 31.73 22.28 -15.30
N PHE A 287 32.70 22.03 -14.44
CA PHE A 287 32.75 22.56 -13.07
C PHE A 287 32.70 24.09 -13.02
N HIS A 288 33.57 24.76 -13.81
CA HIS A 288 33.60 26.22 -13.83
C HIS A 288 32.31 26.82 -14.39
N GLU A 289 31.84 26.29 -15.51
CA GLU A 289 30.59 26.78 -16.11
C GLU A 289 29.37 26.53 -15.21
N MET A 290 29.29 25.39 -14.52
CA MET A 290 28.26 25.11 -13.54
C MET A 290 28.25 26.12 -12.40
N LYS A 291 29.45 26.49 -11.90
CA LYS A 291 29.56 27.50 -10.85
C LYS A 291 29.17 28.88 -11.35
N ASP A 292 29.64 29.28 -12.54
CA ASP A 292 29.38 30.62 -13.10
C ASP A 292 27.92 30.82 -13.50
N LYS A 293 27.30 29.80 -14.07
CA LYS A 293 25.96 29.90 -14.64
C LYS A 293 24.83 29.61 -13.61
N HIS A 294 25.06 28.66 -12.71
CA HIS A 294 24.03 28.17 -11.80
C HIS A 294 24.39 28.33 -10.31
N ASP A 295 25.52 28.95 -9.98
CA ASP A 295 26.05 29.00 -8.61
C ASP A 295 26.03 27.63 -7.89
N ALA A 296 26.27 26.57 -8.66
CA ALA A 296 26.21 25.18 -8.23
C ALA A 296 27.58 24.49 -8.39
N ILE A 297 27.77 23.35 -7.73
CA ILE A 297 29.07 22.64 -7.75
C ILE A 297 28.88 21.26 -8.39
N LEU A 298 29.58 20.98 -9.49
CA LEU A 298 29.67 19.65 -10.07
C LEU A 298 30.54 18.76 -9.20
N MET A 299 29.95 17.87 -8.44
CA MET A 299 30.64 16.96 -7.50
C MET A 299 31.11 15.66 -8.16
N GLY A 300 30.37 15.18 -9.16
CA GLY A 300 30.66 13.91 -9.80
C GLY A 300 29.98 13.72 -11.16
N ILE A 301 30.53 12.77 -11.92
CA ILE A 301 29.93 12.26 -13.15
C ILE A 301 29.81 10.75 -13.03
N SER A 302 28.61 10.24 -13.18
CA SER A 302 28.30 8.82 -13.14
C SER A 302 28.16 8.31 -14.56
N LYS A 303 29.08 7.43 -14.99
CA LYS A 303 29.12 6.89 -16.35
C LYS A 303 28.64 5.45 -16.40
N LYS A 304 27.85 5.10 -17.42
CA LYS A 304 27.41 3.74 -17.64
C LYS A 304 28.45 2.98 -18.50
N LYS A 305 29.11 1.98 -17.93
CA LYS A 305 30.02 1.06 -18.62
C LYS A 305 29.40 -0.36 -18.68
N GLY A 306 28.65 -0.66 -19.74
CA GLY A 306 27.89 -1.92 -19.81
C GLY A 306 26.78 -1.96 -18.75
N GLU A 307 26.81 -2.97 -17.87
CA GLU A 307 25.87 -3.09 -16.74
C GLU A 307 26.38 -2.40 -15.46
N GLN A 308 27.61 -1.92 -15.44
CA GLN A 308 28.20 -1.26 -14.27
C GLN A 308 28.14 0.26 -14.41
N ILE A 309 27.91 0.91 -13.28
CA ILE A 309 27.94 2.37 -13.13
C ILE A 309 29.25 2.74 -12.43
N GLU A 310 30.08 3.58 -13.06
CA GLU A 310 31.31 4.10 -12.50
C GLU A 310 31.16 5.57 -12.13
N LEU A 311 31.29 5.88 -10.83
CA LEU A 311 31.18 7.24 -10.33
C LEU A 311 32.57 7.90 -10.27
N HIS A 312 32.80 8.90 -11.12
CA HIS A 312 33.98 9.76 -11.12
C HIS A 312 33.73 10.95 -10.20
N LYS A 313 34.29 10.90 -8.98
CA LYS A 313 34.24 12.00 -7.99
C LYS A 313 35.25 13.08 -8.34
N ASN A 314 34.89 14.36 -8.18
CA ASN A 314 35.72 15.50 -8.53
C ASN A 314 36.33 15.34 -9.94
N PRO A 315 35.52 15.31 -11.00
CA PRO A 315 35.91 14.92 -12.33
C PRO A 315 36.93 15.95 -12.90
N ASN A 316 38.00 15.42 -13.51
CA ASN A 316 39.07 16.20 -14.12
C ASN A 316 38.93 16.24 -15.65
N ASP A 317 39.93 16.75 -16.35
CA ASP A 317 39.96 16.90 -17.81
C ASP A 317 40.04 15.58 -18.59
N GLN A 318 40.16 14.43 -17.92
CA GLN A 318 40.14 13.12 -18.54
C GLN A 318 38.72 12.55 -18.68
N VAL A 319 37.75 13.12 -17.96
CA VAL A 319 36.35 12.67 -17.96
C VAL A 319 35.52 13.68 -18.73
N ALA A 320 35.03 13.29 -19.91
CA ALA A 320 34.05 14.04 -20.68
C ALA A 320 32.63 13.61 -20.33
N ILE A 321 31.68 14.50 -20.50
CA ILE A 321 30.25 14.26 -20.28
C ILE A 321 29.63 13.75 -21.57
N ASP A 322 29.03 12.58 -21.53
CA ASP A 322 28.36 11.96 -22.67
C ASP A 322 26.85 11.82 -22.43
N GLU A 323 26.08 11.67 -23.51
CA GLU A 323 24.65 11.38 -23.41
C GLU A 323 24.44 10.05 -22.66
N GLY A 324 23.48 10.05 -21.72
CA GLY A 324 23.18 8.90 -20.87
C GLY A 324 23.94 8.85 -19.55
N ASP A 325 24.95 9.74 -19.36
CA ASP A 325 25.61 9.94 -18.07
C ASP A 325 24.67 10.59 -17.06
N TYR A 326 25.10 10.63 -15.79
CA TYR A 326 24.43 11.40 -14.75
C TYR A 326 25.41 12.38 -14.10
N LEU A 327 24.94 13.61 -13.91
CA LEU A 327 25.70 14.65 -13.23
C LEU A 327 25.24 14.75 -11.77
N LEU A 328 26.17 14.67 -10.83
CA LEU A 328 25.94 14.88 -9.41
C LEU A 328 26.30 16.33 -9.08
N ILE A 329 25.30 17.12 -8.71
CA ILE A 329 25.42 18.57 -8.55
C ILE A 329 24.96 18.94 -7.15
N MET A 330 25.76 19.71 -6.42
CA MET A 330 25.35 20.37 -5.18
C MET A 330 24.79 21.74 -5.52
N ALA A 331 23.51 21.96 -5.22
CA ALA A 331 22.83 23.23 -5.47
C ALA A 331 21.77 23.50 -4.40
N ASN A 332 21.32 24.75 -4.29
CA ASN A 332 20.17 25.09 -3.45
C ASN A 332 18.85 24.92 -4.22
N GLY A 333 17.72 24.99 -3.50
CA GLY A 333 16.39 24.78 -4.09
C GLY A 333 16.02 25.79 -5.20
N THR A 334 16.56 27.01 -5.17
CA THR A 334 16.36 28.01 -6.23
C THR A 334 17.09 27.60 -7.50
N GLU A 335 18.35 27.23 -7.40
CA GLU A 335 19.16 26.83 -8.55
C GLU A 335 18.74 25.49 -9.12
N LYS A 336 18.24 24.57 -8.31
CA LYS A 336 17.61 23.31 -8.73
C LYS A 336 16.56 23.49 -9.81
N LYS A 337 15.66 24.48 -9.64
CA LYS A 337 14.62 24.78 -10.62
C LYS A 337 15.23 25.23 -11.96
N LYS A 338 16.22 26.13 -11.91
CA LYS A 338 16.90 26.63 -13.11
C LYS A 338 17.71 25.54 -13.82
N ILE A 339 18.40 24.68 -13.06
CA ILE A 339 19.14 23.54 -13.62
C ILE A 339 18.19 22.57 -14.31
N SER A 340 17.05 22.23 -13.68
CA SER A 340 16.06 21.35 -14.27
C SER A 340 15.47 21.92 -15.58
N GLU A 341 15.23 23.21 -15.65
CA GLU A 341 14.76 23.90 -16.87
C GLU A 341 15.85 23.91 -17.97
N ASP A 342 17.09 24.20 -17.62
CA ASP A 342 18.21 24.26 -18.56
C ASP A 342 18.59 22.89 -19.12
N PHE A 343 18.49 21.85 -18.29
CA PHE A 343 18.76 20.48 -18.69
C PHE A 343 17.60 19.79 -19.39
N GLY A 344 16.39 20.30 -19.22
CA GLY A 344 15.15 19.71 -19.75
C GLY A 344 14.78 18.39 -19.08
N VAL A 345 15.25 18.14 -17.86
CA VAL A 345 14.98 16.94 -17.06
C VAL A 345 14.80 17.30 -15.59
N SER A 346 13.97 16.55 -14.89
CA SER A 346 13.88 16.61 -13.44
C SER A 346 15.01 15.82 -12.79
N GLU A 347 15.30 16.10 -11.51
CA GLU A 347 16.24 15.33 -10.72
C GLU A 347 15.82 13.88 -10.54
N GLY A 348 16.80 13.03 -10.22
CA GLY A 348 16.64 11.62 -9.94
C GLY A 348 16.79 10.74 -11.18
N ARG A 349 16.88 9.42 -10.94
CA ARG A 349 16.94 8.46 -12.03
C ARG A 349 15.54 8.23 -12.59
N VAL A 350 15.43 8.39 -13.90
CA VAL A 350 14.24 7.96 -14.64
C VAL A 350 14.46 6.49 -14.96
N TYR A 351 13.69 5.64 -14.31
CA TYR A 351 13.67 4.19 -14.57
C TYR A 351 12.70 3.88 -15.71
#